data_ecac59170526295807e968c7d20d6b1f
#
_entry.id   ecac59170526295807e968c7d20d6b1f
#
_cell.length_a   1.000
_cell.length_b   1.000
_cell.length_c   1.000
_cell.angle_alpha   90.00
_cell.angle_beta   90.00
_cell.angle_gamma   90.00
#
_symmetry.space_group_name_H-M   'P 1'
#
loop_
_entity.id
_entity.type
_entity.pdbx_description
1 polymer ?
#
loop_
_entity_poly.entity_id
_entity_poly.type
_entity_poly.pdbx_seq_one_letter_code
_entity_poly.pdbx_strand_id
1 'polypeptide(L)'
;SAHRYIDGRGKLLMPGLIDAHAHTGVSIFRGYAQDTENWMSSRVFPLKGALDVKARQAGSMVMLCEAIKAGTTTMVDSNEEMLFFAGNHVKIGIRAQLSHTVHALPLEKAEIEDGTLYPLDEKVEQESLENCRKLIEQYHRSNYGRITCGLCPLGLDRVSADTLRVMGELSEKQGLLMHLHLACGNREVRQMQMRYGKRSIPFLDEMGLINERLMAIHLSVATEEELQLLAKKGAAMVLCSGSEAIVDGNIPPAAEFSHYSSRLAIG
;
A
#
# COMPACT_ATOMS: atom_id res chain seq x y z
N SER A 1 8.43 -37.14 -19.83
CA SER A 1 9.82 -36.68 -19.87
C SER A 1 9.90 -35.24 -19.47
N ALA A 2 10.84 -34.85 -18.60
CA ALA A 2 11.07 -33.45 -18.21
C ALA A 2 12.12 -32.83 -19.13
N HIS A 3 11.95 -31.54 -19.45
CA HIS A 3 12.93 -30.80 -20.24
C HIS A 3 14.16 -30.37 -19.41
N ARG A 4 14.03 -30.37 -18.08
CA ARG A 4 15.10 -29.99 -17.14
C ARG A 4 14.98 -30.75 -15.85
N TYR A 5 16.10 -31.22 -15.32
CA TYR A 5 16.22 -31.83 -14.02
C TYR A 5 17.05 -30.93 -13.09
N ILE A 6 16.61 -30.79 -11.86
CA ILE A 6 17.33 -30.05 -10.80
C ILE A 6 17.60 -31.06 -9.68
N ASP A 7 18.85 -31.20 -9.27
CA ASP A 7 19.21 -31.99 -8.09
C ASP A 7 18.76 -31.25 -6.82
N GLY A 8 17.74 -31.80 -6.16
CA GLY A 8 17.14 -31.24 -4.95
C GLY A 8 17.69 -31.82 -3.65
N ARG A 9 18.71 -32.68 -3.68
CA ARG A 9 19.29 -33.27 -2.47
C ARG A 9 19.84 -32.18 -1.55
N GLY A 10 19.47 -32.20 -0.26
CA GLY A 10 19.84 -31.19 0.73
C GLY A 10 19.20 -29.80 0.51
N LYS A 11 18.16 -29.71 -0.33
CA LYS A 11 17.43 -28.45 -0.61
C LYS A 11 15.97 -28.55 -0.17
N LEU A 12 15.38 -27.43 0.18
CA LEU A 12 13.94 -27.29 0.42
C LEU A 12 13.28 -26.71 -0.84
N LEU A 13 12.25 -27.38 -1.33
CA LEU A 13 11.36 -26.84 -2.36
C LEU A 13 10.16 -26.18 -1.69
N MET A 14 9.94 -24.90 -1.95
CA MET A 14 8.82 -24.11 -1.40
C MET A 14 8.21 -23.23 -2.48
N PRO A 15 6.96 -22.77 -2.32
CA PRO A 15 6.40 -21.71 -3.16
C PRO A 15 7.27 -20.45 -3.10
N GLY A 16 7.26 -19.67 -4.18
CA GLY A 16 7.91 -18.35 -4.16
C GLY A 16 7.26 -17.42 -3.13
N LEU A 17 8.08 -16.56 -2.54
CA LEU A 17 7.61 -15.59 -1.55
C LEU A 17 6.62 -14.58 -2.18
N ILE A 18 5.70 -14.11 -1.35
CA ILE A 18 4.74 -13.06 -1.69
C ILE A 18 5.05 -11.86 -0.81
N ASP A 19 5.38 -10.74 -1.43
CA ASP A 19 5.48 -9.44 -0.79
C ASP A 19 4.12 -8.73 -0.93
N ALA A 20 3.40 -8.59 0.17
CA ALA A 20 2.02 -8.09 0.17
C ALA A 20 1.92 -6.56 0.28
N HIS A 21 3.05 -5.85 0.39
CA HIS A 21 3.07 -4.39 0.41
C HIS A 21 4.45 -3.84 0.06
N ALA A 22 4.54 -3.12 -1.04
CA ALA A 22 5.75 -2.45 -1.48
C ALA A 22 5.46 -1.06 -2.07
N HIS A 23 6.50 -0.22 -2.07
CA HIS A 23 6.55 1.07 -2.76
C HIS A 23 7.83 1.13 -3.58
N THR A 24 7.88 0.42 -4.72
CA THR A 24 9.11 0.30 -5.49
C THR A 24 9.64 1.64 -6.00
N GLY A 25 8.77 2.63 -6.26
CA GLY A 25 9.14 3.96 -6.75
C GLY A 25 9.94 4.83 -5.76
N VAL A 26 9.93 4.48 -4.46
CA VAL A 26 10.72 5.18 -3.43
C VAL A 26 11.92 4.39 -2.93
N SER A 27 12.18 3.23 -3.48
CA SER A 27 13.28 2.34 -3.06
C SER A 27 14.67 2.96 -3.20
N ILE A 28 14.83 3.93 -4.10
CA ILE A 28 16.07 4.69 -4.28
C ILE A 28 16.45 5.53 -3.03
N PHE A 29 15.48 5.79 -2.15
CA PHE A 29 15.69 6.53 -0.90
C PHE A 29 16.10 5.64 0.28
N ARG A 30 16.31 4.35 0.05
CA ARG A 30 16.67 3.37 1.07
C ARG A 30 17.87 3.85 1.91
N GLY A 31 17.70 3.77 3.23
CA GLY A 31 18.71 4.20 4.19
C GLY A 31 18.76 5.71 4.44
N TYR A 32 18.07 6.54 3.66
CA TYR A 32 18.10 7.99 3.82
C TYR A 32 17.00 8.54 4.73
N ALA A 33 15.87 7.88 4.79
CA ALA A 33 14.69 8.29 5.57
C ALA A 33 14.57 7.57 6.93
N GLN A 34 15.66 6.96 7.40
CA GLN A 34 15.71 6.24 8.68
C GLN A 34 16.21 7.15 9.80
N ASP A 35 15.92 6.78 11.05
CA ASP A 35 16.41 7.43 12.27
C ASP A 35 16.19 8.95 12.31
N THR A 36 15.03 9.40 11.85
CA THR A 36 14.69 10.81 11.79
C THR A 36 13.21 11.03 12.09
N GLU A 37 12.93 12.01 12.95
CA GLU A 37 11.55 12.44 13.19
C GLU A 37 10.93 13.02 11.93
N ASN A 38 9.63 12.82 11.76
CA ASN A 38 8.89 13.32 10.60
C ASN A 38 9.53 12.93 9.25
N TRP A 39 10.05 11.71 9.17
CA TRP A 39 10.82 11.18 8.03
C TRP A 39 10.18 11.42 6.66
N MET A 40 8.84 11.38 6.57
CA MET A 40 8.15 11.67 5.31
C MET A 40 8.39 13.11 4.86
N SER A 41 8.11 14.10 5.72
CA SER A 41 8.22 15.53 5.36
C SER A 41 9.66 16.01 5.32
N SER A 42 10.51 15.52 6.24
CA SER A 42 11.91 15.98 6.33
C SER A 42 12.85 15.33 5.32
N ARG A 43 12.52 14.13 4.81
CA ARG A 43 13.40 13.34 3.94
C ARG A 43 12.76 12.91 2.64
N VAL A 44 11.62 12.17 2.70
CA VAL A 44 11.06 11.54 1.49
C VAL A 44 10.51 12.57 0.51
N PHE A 45 9.70 13.53 0.96
CA PHE A 45 9.12 14.53 0.04
C PHE A 45 10.16 15.43 -0.63
N PRO A 46 11.18 15.97 0.09
CA PRO A 46 12.25 16.73 -0.55
C PRO A 46 13.02 15.92 -1.60
N LEU A 47 13.36 14.67 -1.30
CA LEU A 47 14.04 13.78 -2.25
C LEU A 47 13.17 13.45 -3.45
N LYS A 48 11.88 13.18 -3.23
CA LYS A 48 10.93 12.91 -4.30
C LYS A 48 10.79 14.11 -5.24
N GLY A 49 10.78 15.32 -4.71
CA GLY A 49 10.80 16.57 -5.49
C GLY A 49 12.10 16.81 -6.26
N ALA A 50 13.23 16.34 -5.72
CA ALA A 50 14.55 16.53 -6.33
C ALA A 50 14.89 15.51 -7.43
N LEU A 51 14.26 14.34 -7.44
CA LEU A 51 14.52 13.28 -8.41
C LEU A 51 13.42 13.22 -9.48
N ASP A 52 13.86 13.10 -10.72
CA ASP A 52 12.91 12.86 -11.81
C ASP A 52 12.31 11.45 -11.76
N VAL A 53 11.19 11.26 -12.45
CA VAL A 53 10.48 9.99 -12.49
C VAL A 53 11.32 8.85 -13.10
N LYS A 54 12.26 9.16 -13.99
CA LYS A 54 13.14 8.15 -14.63
C LYS A 54 14.14 7.59 -13.63
N ALA A 55 14.72 8.44 -12.78
CA ALA A 55 15.61 8.00 -11.71
C ALA A 55 14.86 7.06 -10.74
N ARG A 56 13.64 7.43 -10.36
CA ARG A 56 12.79 6.61 -9.49
C ARG A 56 12.33 5.31 -10.20
N GLN A 57 12.09 5.36 -11.51
CA GLN A 57 11.80 4.16 -12.30
C GLN A 57 13.00 3.20 -12.34
N ALA A 58 14.23 3.71 -12.43
CA ALA A 58 15.42 2.89 -12.33
C ALA A 58 15.57 2.25 -10.95
N GLY A 59 15.30 3.01 -9.87
CA GLY A 59 15.26 2.49 -8.49
C GLY A 59 14.22 1.37 -8.32
N SER A 60 13.01 1.55 -8.87
CA SER A 60 11.98 0.52 -8.89
C SER A 60 12.48 -0.77 -9.56
N MET A 61 13.16 -0.67 -10.71
CA MET A 61 13.72 -1.86 -11.38
C MET A 61 14.78 -2.56 -10.53
N VAL A 62 15.63 -1.82 -9.84
CA VAL A 62 16.64 -2.40 -8.92
C VAL A 62 15.97 -3.18 -7.81
N MET A 63 14.96 -2.61 -7.14
CA MET A 63 14.20 -3.30 -6.09
C MET A 63 13.54 -4.57 -6.60
N LEU A 64 12.93 -4.54 -7.78
CA LEU A 64 12.33 -5.72 -8.40
C LEU A 64 13.37 -6.83 -8.69
N CYS A 65 14.57 -6.46 -9.15
CA CYS A 65 15.66 -7.42 -9.33
C CYS A 65 16.10 -8.04 -8.00
N GLU A 66 16.23 -7.25 -6.94
CA GLU A 66 16.55 -7.73 -5.60
C GLU A 66 15.47 -8.66 -5.05
N ALA A 67 14.20 -8.30 -5.19
CA ALA A 67 13.06 -9.11 -4.77
C ALA A 67 13.07 -10.49 -5.43
N ILE A 68 13.25 -10.56 -6.75
CA ILE A 68 13.34 -11.85 -7.46
C ILE A 68 14.55 -12.65 -7.00
N LYS A 69 15.70 -12.03 -6.80
CA LYS A 69 16.91 -12.71 -6.29
C LYS A 69 16.73 -13.24 -4.86
N ALA A 70 15.89 -12.57 -4.06
CA ALA A 70 15.52 -13.01 -2.72
C ALA A 70 14.44 -14.12 -2.70
N GLY A 71 13.84 -14.44 -3.86
CA GLY A 71 12.81 -15.48 -4.00
C GLY A 71 11.38 -14.97 -4.02
N THR A 72 11.17 -13.65 -4.07
CA THR A 72 9.83 -13.06 -4.24
C THR A 72 9.35 -13.28 -5.67
N THR A 73 8.19 -13.89 -5.83
CA THR A 73 7.58 -14.19 -7.14
C THR A 73 6.27 -13.44 -7.37
N THR A 74 5.72 -12.86 -6.31
CA THR A 74 4.50 -12.05 -6.36
C THR A 74 4.68 -10.83 -5.48
N MET A 75 4.27 -9.66 -5.96
CA MET A 75 4.39 -8.39 -5.23
C MET A 75 3.10 -7.58 -5.33
N VAL A 76 2.69 -6.96 -4.22
CA VAL A 76 1.67 -5.91 -4.21
C VAL A 76 2.37 -4.58 -4.10
N ASP A 77 2.33 -3.78 -5.16
CA ASP A 77 3.06 -2.51 -5.25
C ASP A 77 2.09 -1.34 -5.46
N SER A 78 2.30 -0.28 -4.71
CA SER A 78 1.52 0.95 -4.82
C SER A 78 2.41 2.18 -4.88
N ASN A 79 2.14 3.07 -5.85
CA ASN A 79 2.87 4.32 -6.04
C ASN A 79 1.95 5.37 -6.68
N GLU A 80 2.20 6.64 -6.41
CA GLU A 80 1.48 7.76 -7.04
C GLU A 80 1.74 7.85 -8.55
N GLU A 81 2.90 7.36 -9.02
CA GLU A 81 3.22 7.33 -10.45
C GLU A 81 3.28 5.90 -11.00
N MET A 82 2.39 5.02 -10.52
CA MET A 82 2.41 3.61 -10.92
C MET A 82 2.35 3.39 -12.43
N LEU A 83 1.71 4.29 -13.18
CA LEU A 83 1.71 4.23 -14.65
C LEU A 83 3.13 4.21 -15.27
N PHE A 84 4.10 4.89 -14.64
CA PHE A 84 5.50 4.86 -15.08
C PHE A 84 6.25 3.60 -14.62
N PHE A 85 5.84 3.00 -13.49
CA PHE A 85 6.55 1.86 -12.91
C PHE A 85 5.99 0.51 -13.36
N ALA A 86 4.73 0.46 -13.79
CA ALA A 86 4.05 -0.78 -14.20
C ALA A 86 4.83 -1.55 -15.28
N GLY A 87 5.44 -0.84 -16.24
CA GLY A 87 6.27 -1.43 -17.29
C GLY A 87 7.48 -2.22 -16.75
N ASN A 88 8.02 -1.85 -15.59
CA ASN A 88 9.12 -2.58 -14.95
C ASN A 88 8.67 -3.98 -14.51
N HIS A 89 7.49 -4.09 -13.91
CA HIS A 89 6.91 -5.36 -13.46
C HIS A 89 6.63 -6.30 -14.64
N VAL A 90 6.11 -5.74 -15.73
CA VAL A 90 5.91 -6.50 -17.00
C VAL A 90 7.24 -6.99 -17.54
N LYS A 91 8.25 -6.10 -17.61
CA LYS A 91 9.57 -6.41 -18.20
C LYS A 91 10.31 -7.48 -17.41
N ILE A 92 10.29 -7.43 -16.07
CA ILE A 92 10.98 -8.42 -15.25
C ILE A 92 10.21 -9.75 -15.14
N GLY A 93 8.91 -9.74 -15.45
CA GLY A 93 8.07 -10.95 -15.49
C GLY A 93 7.55 -11.44 -14.15
N ILE A 94 7.64 -10.65 -13.09
CA ILE A 94 7.06 -10.94 -11.78
C ILE A 94 5.53 -10.93 -11.85
N ARG A 95 4.86 -11.68 -10.97
CA ARG A 95 3.43 -11.49 -10.74
C ARG A 95 3.24 -10.27 -9.87
N ALA A 96 2.31 -9.38 -10.23
CA ALA A 96 2.08 -8.19 -9.43
C ALA A 96 0.61 -7.80 -9.38
N GLN A 97 0.20 -7.27 -8.22
CA GLN A 97 -0.96 -6.41 -8.08
C GLN A 97 -0.46 -4.98 -7.99
N LEU A 98 -0.82 -4.16 -8.96
CA LEU A 98 -0.38 -2.78 -9.07
C LEU A 98 -1.51 -1.83 -8.70
N SER A 99 -1.20 -0.82 -7.89
CA SER A 99 -2.16 0.19 -7.49
C SER A 99 -1.58 1.59 -7.68
N HIS A 100 -2.33 2.46 -8.36
CA HIS A 100 -2.05 3.89 -8.31
C HIS A 100 -2.56 4.43 -6.98
N THR A 101 -1.69 5.10 -6.23
CA THR A 101 -2.06 5.66 -4.92
C THR A 101 -2.92 6.91 -5.12
N VAL A 102 -4.18 6.85 -4.68
CA VAL A 102 -5.14 7.96 -4.77
C VAL A 102 -5.05 8.83 -3.53
N HIS A 103 -4.93 10.15 -3.72
CA HIS A 103 -4.84 11.13 -2.64
C HIS A 103 -5.39 12.50 -3.07
N ALA A 104 -5.78 13.29 -2.08
CA ALA A 104 -6.25 14.66 -2.23
C ALA A 104 -5.28 15.69 -1.61
N LEU A 105 -4.17 15.24 -1.00
CA LEU A 105 -3.21 16.14 -0.36
C LEU A 105 -2.25 16.72 -1.40
N PRO A 106 -2.19 18.07 -1.56
CA PRO A 106 -1.19 18.70 -2.41
C PRO A 106 0.21 18.42 -1.86
N LEU A 107 1.09 17.84 -2.68
CA LEU A 107 2.45 17.49 -2.26
C LEU A 107 3.29 18.69 -1.81
N GLU A 108 3.00 19.88 -2.35
CA GLU A 108 3.65 21.13 -2.00
C GLU A 108 3.34 21.59 -0.55
N LYS A 109 2.29 21.03 0.06
CA LYS A 109 1.86 21.31 1.43
C LYS A 109 2.17 20.15 2.39
N ALA A 110 3.23 19.40 2.11
CA ALA A 110 3.64 18.26 2.92
C ALA A 110 4.04 18.63 4.37
N GLU A 111 4.44 19.88 4.61
CA GLU A 111 4.66 20.44 5.94
C GLU A 111 3.39 21.09 6.47
N ILE A 112 2.51 20.28 7.01
CA ILE A 112 1.33 20.77 7.71
C ILE A 112 1.64 20.71 9.21
N GLU A 113 1.48 21.84 9.89
CA GLU A 113 1.70 21.95 11.33
C GLU A 113 0.90 20.88 12.10
N ASP A 114 1.52 20.29 13.12
CA ASP A 114 0.85 19.31 13.94
C ASP A 114 -0.41 19.91 14.60
N GLY A 115 -1.52 19.20 14.52
CA GLY A 115 -2.82 19.70 15.00
C GLY A 115 -3.64 20.48 13.94
N THR A 116 -3.12 20.74 12.76
CA THR A 116 -3.87 21.33 11.65
C THR A 116 -4.53 20.26 10.80
N LEU A 117 -5.80 20.52 10.39
CA LEU A 117 -6.52 19.61 9.51
C LEU A 117 -5.91 19.65 8.10
N TYR A 118 -5.65 18.50 7.51
CA TYR A 118 -5.13 18.39 6.16
C TYR A 118 -6.11 18.99 5.14
N PRO A 119 -5.66 19.90 4.28
CA PRO A 119 -6.48 20.37 3.17
C PRO A 119 -6.65 19.23 2.17
N LEU A 120 -7.88 19.02 1.69
CA LEU A 120 -8.15 18.16 0.57
C LEU A 120 -8.37 19.01 -0.67
N ASP A 121 -7.58 18.76 -1.71
CA ASP A 121 -7.67 19.43 -3.00
C ASP A 121 -8.40 18.54 -3.99
N GLU A 122 -9.59 18.95 -4.39
CA GLU A 122 -10.47 18.19 -5.28
C GLU A 122 -9.81 17.92 -6.65
N LYS A 123 -9.05 18.88 -7.18
CA LYS A 123 -8.39 18.73 -8.47
C LYS A 123 -7.30 17.67 -8.41
N VAL A 124 -6.47 17.70 -7.36
CA VAL A 124 -5.44 16.68 -7.10
C VAL A 124 -6.07 15.30 -6.96
N GLU A 125 -7.17 15.21 -6.23
CA GLU A 125 -7.89 13.97 -5.99
C GLU A 125 -8.49 13.38 -7.29
N GLN A 126 -9.15 14.22 -8.09
CA GLN A 126 -9.73 13.79 -9.37
C GLN A 126 -8.66 13.34 -10.36
N GLU A 127 -7.55 14.03 -10.47
CA GLU A 127 -6.43 13.64 -11.32
C GLU A 127 -5.83 12.29 -10.86
N SER A 128 -5.66 12.13 -9.57
CA SER A 128 -5.15 10.90 -8.97
C SER A 128 -6.11 9.71 -9.20
N LEU A 129 -7.42 9.91 -9.04
CA LEU A 129 -8.44 8.90 -9.32
C LEU A 129 -8.50 8.53 -10.80
N GLU A 130 -8.35 9.50 -11.69
CA GLU A 130 -8.29 9.25 -13.13
C GLU A 130 -7.04 8.43 -13.53
N ASN A 131 -5.89 8.70 -12.94
CA ASN A 131 -4.69 7.90 -13.14
C ASN A 131 -4.85 6.47 -12.62
N CYS A 132 -5.58 6.28 -11.51
CA CYS A 132 -5.96 4.95 -11.03
C CYS A 132 -6.82 4.20 -12.08
N ARG A 133 -7.82 4.85 -12.67
CA ARG A 133 -8.66 4.26 -13.75
C ARG A 133 -7.84 3.89 -14.98
N LYS A 134 -6.94 4.76 -15.42
CA LYS A 134 -6.02 4.49 -16.54
C LYS A 134 -5.12 3.29 -16.28
N LEU A 135 -4.60 3.15 -15.06
CA LEU A 135 -3.81 1.99 -14.68
C LEU A 135 -4.62 0.70 -14.79
N ILE A 136 -5.85 0.70 -14.29
CA ILE A 136 -6.75 -0.46 -14.37
C ILE A 136 -7.03 -0.82 -15.83
N GLU A 137 -7.39 0.16 -16.65
CA GLU A 137 -7.68 -0.04 -18.06
C GLU A 137 -6.49 -0.63 -18.84
N GLN A 138 -5.27 -0.14 -18.57
CA GLN A 138 -4.08 -0.54 -19.33
C GLN A 138 -3.47 -1.85 -18.85
N TYR A 139 -3.56 -2.15 -17.56
CA TYR A 139 -2.76 -3.24 -16.98
C TYR A 139 -3.56 -4.34 -16.30
N HIS A 140 -4.84 -4.13 -15.93
CA HIS A 140 -5.59 -5.16 -15.22
C HIS A 140 -5.75 -6.42 -16.08
N ARG A 141 -5.34 -7.58 -15.51
CA ARG A 141 -5.32 -8.90 -16.18
C ARG A 141 -4.42 -8.97 -17.42
N SER A 142 -3.45 -8.04 -17.54
CA SER A 142 -2.48 -8.03 -18.64
C SER A 142 -1.36 -9.07 -18.41
N ASN A 143 -0.46 -9.17 -19.38
CA ASN A 143 0.72 -10.04 -19.35
C ASN A 143 0.37 -11.51 -18.98
N TYR A 144 -0.61 -12.09 -19.69
CA TYR A 144 -1.15 -13.45 -19.42
C TYR A 144 -1.69 -13.62 -17.98
N GLY A 145 -2.32 -12.57 -17.44
CA GLY A 145 -2.88 -12.56 -16.08
C GLY A 145 -1.84 -12.45 -14.95
N ARG A 146 -0.58 -12.17 -15.27
CA ARG A 146 0.45 -11.94 -14.24
C ARG A 146 0.30 -10.59 -13.56
N ILE A 147 -0.20 -9.58 -14.27
CA ILE A 147 -0.44 -8.26 -13.72
C ILE A 147 -1.93 -8.11 -13.46
N THR A 148 -2.25 -7.78 -12.24
CA THR A 148 -3.58 -7.36 -11.81
C THR A 148 -3.49 -5.95 -11.25
N CYS A 149 -4.62 -5.25 -11.15
CA CYS A 149 -4.67 -3.95 -10.48
C CYS A 149 -5.54 -4.04 -9.23
N GLY A 150 -5.22 -3.19 -8.27
CA GLY A 150 -5.99 -2.95 -7.06
C GLY A 150 -6.27 -1.46 -6.89
N LEU A 151 -6.94 -1.12 -5.82
CA LEU A 151 -7.25 0.24 -5.41
C LEU A 151 -6.42 0.58 -4.17
N CYS A 152 -5.80 1.77 -4.15
CA CYS A 152 -4.98 2.20 -3.04
C CYS A 152 -5.30 3.65 -2.66
N PRO A 153 -6.29 3.92 -1.79
CA PRO A 153 -6.35 5.21 -1.11
C PRO A 153 -5.09 5.37 -0.25
N LEU A 154 -4.43 6.53 -0.30
CA LEU A 154 -3.17 6.76 0.43
C LEU A 154 -3.34 6.61 1.96
N GLY A 155 -4.48 7.04 2.46
CA GLY A 155 -4.92 6.98 3.85
C GLY A 155 -6.25 7.67 3.96
N LEU A 156 -7.06 7.33 4.97
CA LEU A 156 -8.41 7.90 5.14
C LEU A 156 -8.38 9.40 5.47
N ASP A 157 -7.30 9.87 6.04
CA ASP A 157 -7.05 11.27 6.35
C ASP A 157 -6.64 12.12 5.14
N ARG A 158 -6.37 11.48 3.98
CA ARG A 158 -5.79 12.10 2.78
C ARG A 158 -6.64 11.92 1.53
N VAL A 159 -7.84 11.39 1.67
CA VAL A 159 -8.84 11.26 0.61
C VAL A 159 -10.21 11.69 1.12
N SER A 160 -11.09 12.12 0.22
CA SER A 160 -12.47 12.47 0.57
C SER A 160 -13.33 11.21 0.75
N ALA A 161 -14.42 11.37 1.53
CA ALA A 161 -15.42 10.32 1.67
C ALA A 161 -16.08 9.94 0.33
N ASP A 162 -16.24 10.90 -0.58
CA ASP A 162 -16.85 10.68 -1.88
C ASP A 162 -15.94 9.83 -2.78
N THR A 163 -14.64 10.12 -2.79
CA THR A 163 -13.66 9.28 -3.48
C THR A 163 -13.59 7.87 -2.91
N LEU A 164 -13.66 7.71 -1.59
CA LEU A 164 -13.72 6.38 -0.98
C LEU A 164 -14.97 5.59 -1.41
N ARG A 165 -16.15 6.23 -1.54
CA ARG A 165 -17.35 5.56 -2.08
C ARG A 165 -17.14 5.10 -3.52
N VAL A 166 -16.62 5.99 -4.38
CA VAL A 166 -16.31 5.64 -5.77
C VAL A 166 -15.34 4.45 -5.85
N MET A 167 -14.31 4.44 -5.01
CA MET A 167 -13.36 3.32 -4.97
C MET A 167 -14.01 2.04 -4.43
N GLY A 168 -14.91 2.14 -3.46
CA GLY A 168 -15.71 1.02 -2.97
C GLY A 168 -16.58 0.39 -4.05
N GLU A 169 -17.28 1.21 -4.81
CA GLU A 169 -18.09 0.77 -5.97
C GLU A 169 -17.26 0.09 -7.05
N LEU A 170 -16.07 0.65 -7.36
CA LEU A 170 -15.12 0.02 -8.29
C LEU A 170 -14.62 -1.33 -7.77
N SER A 171 -14.29 -1.42 -6.47
CA SER A 171 -13.89 -2.66 -5.81
C SER A 171 -14.98 -3.74 -5.94
N GLU A 172 -16.21 -3.39 -5.65
CA GLU A 172 -17.34 -4.33 -5.75
C GLU A 172 -17.61 -4.76 -7.19
N LYS A 173 -17.74 -3.79 -8.09
CA LYS A 173 -18.11 -4.03 -9.49
C LYS A 173 -17.06 -4.85 -10.25
N GLN A 174 -15.78 -4.66 -9.98
CA GLN A 174 -14.68 -5.28 -10.72
C GLN A 174 -13.94 -6.36 -9.94
N GLY A 175 -14.32 -6.60 -8.67
CA GLY A 175 -13.63 -7.56 -7.79
C GLY A 175 -12.20 -7.15 -7.43
N LEU A 176 -11.91 -5.84 -7.35
CA LEU A 176 -10.58 -5.32 -7.06
C LEU A 176 -10.32 -5.31 -5.55
N LEU A 177 -9.13 -5.74 -5.15
CA LEU A 177 -8.70 -5.59 -3.76
C LEU A 177 -8.44 -4.10 -3.45
N MET A 178 -8.79 -3.68 -2.25
CA MET A 178 -8.48 -2.36 -1.71
C MET A 178 -7.30 -2.49 -0.75
N HIS A 179 -6.19 -1.86 -1.09
CA HIS A 179 -4.92 -1.88 -0.39
C HIS A 179 -4.75 -0.54 0.33
N LEU A 180 -4.92 -0.50 1.64
CA LEU A 180 -5.12 0.73 2.41
C LEU A 180 -4.21 0.78 3.63
N HIS A 181 -3.38 1.82 3.74
CA HIS A 181 -2.72 2.18 5.00
C HIS A 181 -3.80 2.60 6.01
N LEU A 182 -3.88 1.91 7.14
CA LEU A 182 -4.99 2.04 8.07
C LEU A 182 -4.51 1.97 9.52
N ALA A 183 -4.95 2.92 10.33
CA ALA A 183 -4.55 3.03 11.74
C ALA A 183 -3.01 2.99 11.92
N CYS A 184 -2.28 3.69 11.03
CA CYS A 184 -0.83 3.68 10.99
C CYS A 184 -0.20 4.41 12.19
N GLY A 185 -0.85 5.46 12.69
CA GLY A 185 -0.32 6.25 13.79
C GLY A 185 -1.31 7.27 14.33
N ASN A 186 -0.94 7.88 15.46
CA ASN A 186 -1.79 8.85 16.16
C ASN A 186 -2.14 10.09 15.31
N ARG A 187 -1.32 10.43 14.32
CA ARG A 187 -1.60 11.55 13.40
C ARG A 187 -2.83 11.27 12.55
N GLU A 188 -2.94 10.10 11.96
CA GLU A 188 -4.14 9.67 11.23
C GLU A 188 -5.38 9.70 12.14
N VAL A 189 -5.26 9.16 13.36
CA VAL A 189 -6.35 9.16 14.34
C VAL A 189 -6.84 10.60 14.63
N ARG A 190 -5.92 11.55 14.85
CA ARG A 190 -6.27 12.96 15.06
C ARG A 190 -6.95 13.57 13.84
N GLN A 191 -6.42 13.35 12.63
CA GLN A 191 -7.02 13.87 11.39
C GLN A 191 -8.45 13.35 11.19
N MET A 192 -8.67 12.05 11.40
CA MET A 192 -9.98 11.42 11.28
C MET A 192 -10.95 11.95 12.34
N GLN A 193 -10.48 12.11 13.59
CA GLN A 193 -11.28 12.68 14.66
C GLN A 193 -11.68 14.14 14.37
N MET A 194 -10.76 14.96 13.85
CA MET A 194 -11.02 16.35 13.50
C MET A 194 -11.99 16.48 12.31
N ARG A 195 -11.87 15.61 11.31
CA ARG A 195 -12.68 15.69 10.07
C ARG A 195 -14.06 15.06 10.21
N TYR A 196 -14.12 13.90 10.88
CA TYR A 196 -15.31 13.04 10.90
C TYR A 196 -15.83 12.71 12.32
N GLY A 197 -15.13 13.15 13.36
CA GLY A 197 -15.48 12.83 14.77
C GLY A 197 -15.31 11.35 15.13
N LYS A 198 -14.53 10.58 14.34
CA LYS A 198 -14.39 9.13 14.47
C LYS A 198 -12.98 8.67 14.18
N ARG A 199 -12.64 7.48 14.65
CA ARG A 199 -11.42 6.77 14.25
C ARG A 199 -11.60 6.15 12.86
N SER A 200 -10.50 5.81 12.23
CA SER A 200 -10.43 5.32 10.84
C SER A 200 -11.28 4.07 10.60
N ILE A 201 -11.15 3.05 11.45
CA ILE A 201 -11.80 1.75 11.26
C ILE A 201 -13.32 1.83 11.45
N PRO A 202 -13.86 2.45 12.54
CA PRO A 202 -15.30 2.72 12.64
C PRO A 202 -15.88 3.55 11.49
N PHE A 203 -15.13 4.53 10.99
CA PHE A 203 -15.56 5.33 9.84
C PHE A 203 -15.66 4.47 8.58
N LEU A 204 -14.66 3.64 8.30
CA LEU A 204 -14.64 2.74 7.16
C LEU A 204 -15.76 1.69 7.24
N ASP A 205 -16.10 1.24 8.46
CA ASP A 205 -17.19 0.31 8.70
C ASP A 205 -18.56 0.91 8.36
N GLU A 206 -18.82 2.14 8.78
CA GLU A 206 -20.05 2.85 8.43
C GLU A 206 -20.20 3.09 6.93
N MET A 207 -19.09 3.21 6.22
CA MET A 207 -19.10 3.29 4.75
C MET A 207 -19.34 1.94 4.08
N GLY A 208 -19.37 0.82 4.81
CA GLY A 208 -19.51 -0.52 4.27
C GLY A 208 -18.28 -1.03 3.51
N LEU A 209 -17.10 -0.44 3.76
CA LEU A 209 -15.89 -0.74 3.01
C LEU A 209 -15.00 -1.80 3.68
N ILE A 210 -15.37 -2.28 4.87
CA ILE A 210 -14.68 -3.41 5.50
C ILE A 210 -15.31 -4.71 5.01
N ASN A 211 -14.56 -5.47 4.21
CA ASN A 211 -14.96 -6.76 3.66
C ASN A 211 -13.72 -7.58 3.27
N GLU A 212 -13.92 -8.76 2.67
CA GLU A 212 -12.85 -9.68 2.28
C GLU A 212 -11.89 -9.16 1.20
N ARG A 213 -12.21 -8.05 0.54
CA ARG A 213 -11.33 -7.38 -0.43
C ARG A 213 -10.44 -6.31 0.20
N LEU A 214 -10.61 -6.00 1.49
CA LEU A 214 -9.78 -5.04 2.19
C LEU A 214 -8.48 -5.69 2.66
N MET A 215 -7.36 -5.12 2.25
CA MET A 215 -6.01 -5.36 2.78
C MET A 215 -5.63 -4.16 3.65
N ALA A 216 -5.72 -4.33 4.96
CA ALA A 216 -5.42 -3.30 5.96
C ALA A 216 -3.94 -3.37 6.34
N ILE A 217 -3.18 -2.32 6.00
CA ILE A 217 -1.73 -2.29 6.17
C ILE A 217 -1.40 -1.56 7.47
N HIS A 218 -0.44 -2.08 8.22
CA HIS A 218 0.11 -1.61 9.48
C HIS A 218 -0.78 -1.93 10.70
N LEU A 219 -1.89 -1.23 10.89
CA LEU A 219 -2.78 -1.32 12.06
C LEU A 219 -2.07 -1.00 13.39
N SER A 220 -0.98 -0.24 13.37
CA SER A 220 -0.05 -0.03 14.51
C SER A 220 -0.70 0.62 15.73
N VAL A 221 -1.81 1.36 15.53
CA VAL A 221 -2.60 2.00 16.62
C VAL A 221 -4.05 1.54 16.64
N ALA A 222 -4.37 0.40 16.02
CA ALA A 222 -5.70 -0.18 16.09
C ALA A 222 -5.99 -0.69 17.51
N THR A 223 -7.24 -0.51 17.98
CA THR A 223 -7.68 -1.11 19.24
C THR A 223 -8.06 -2.57 19.06
N GLU A 224 -8.19 -3.30 20.14
CA GLU A 224 -8.58 -4.71 20.10
C GLU A 224 -9.97 -4.88 19.45
N GLU A 225 -10.92 -4.02 19.75
CA GLU A 225 -12.26 -4.03 19.16
C GLU A 225 -12.22 -3.76 17.66
N GLU A 226 -11.31 -2.88 17.21
CA GLU A 226 -11.08 -2.59 15.80
C GLU A 226 -10.48 -3.79 15.06
N LEU A 227 -9.55 -4.52 15.69
CA LEU A 227 -8.99 -5.76 15.12
C LEU A 227 -10.05 -6.86 15.01
N GLN A 228 -10.89 -7.03 16.03
CA GLN A 228 -12.01 -7.98 16.01
C GLN A 228 -13.01 -7.66 14.90
N LEU A 229 -13.33 -6.37 14.73
CA LEU A 229 -14.24 -5.91 13.68
C LEU A 229 -13.71 -6.23 12.27
N LEU A 230 -12.43 -5.91 12.01
CA LEU A 230 -11.76 -6.23 10.74
C LEU A 230 -11.78 -7.73 10.46
N ALA A 231 -11.39 -8.53 11.44
CA ALA A 231 -11.37 -9.99 11.33
C ALA A 231 -12.77 -10.58 11.07
N LYS A 232 -13.78 -10.13 11.81
CA LYS A 232 -15.18 -10.55 11.67
C LYS A 232 -15.74 -10.27 10.27
N LYS A 233 -15.34 -9.14 9.67
CA LYS A 233 -15.76 -8.73 8.32
C LYS A 233 -14.89 -9.30 7.20
N GLY A 234 -13.88 -10.10 7.54
CA GLY A 234 -13.06 -10.81 6.59
C GLY A 234 -11.92 -9.98 5.97
N ALA A 235 -11.59 -8.81 6.52
CA ALA A 235 -10.42 -8.06 6.08
C ALA A 235 -9.12 -8.83 6.35
N ALA A 236 -8.10 -8.59 5.52
CA ALA A 236 -6.76 -9.12 5.75
C ALA A 236 -5.88 -8.05 6.40
N MET A 237 -5.01 -8.46 7.34
CA MET A 237 -3.94 -7.61 7.85
C MET A 237 -2.67 -7.82 7.04
N VAL A 238 -1.99 -6.74 6.67
CA VAL A 238 -0.65 -6.78 6.06
C VAL A 238 0.36 -6.23 7.05
N LEU A 239 1.30 -7.08 7.43
CA LEU A 239 2.33 -6.80 8.42
C LEU A 239 3.60 -6.30 7.72
N CYS A 240 4.01 -5.06 8.02
CA CYS A 240 5.23 -4.43 7.54
C CYS A 240 6.20 -4.18 8.71
N SER A 241 6.52 -5.24 9.47
CA SER A 241 7.26 -5.13 10.73
C SER A 241 8.63 -4.48 10.60
N GLY A 242 9.33 -4.71 9.48
CA GLY A 242 10.64 -4.12 9.24
C GLY A 242 10.60 -2.60 9.12
N SER A 243 9.68 -2.06 8.32
CA SER A 243 9.52 -0.62 8.15
C SER A 243 8.99 0.06 9.41
N GLU A 244 7.96 -0.50 10.05
CA GLU A 244 7.39 0.04 11.28
C GLU A 244 8.41 0.11 12.43
N ALA A 245 9.20 -0.95 12.62
CA ALA A 245 10.21 -0.98 13.66
C ALA A 245 11.35 0.03 13.41
N ILE A 246 11.75 0.22 12.15
CA ILE A 246 12.87 1.11 11.79
C ILE A 246 12.43 2.58 11.76
N VAL A 247 11.22 2.86 11.28
CA VAL A 247 10.76 4.23 11.01
C VAL A 247 10.01 4.82 12.20
N ASP A 248 9.08 4.07 12.79
CA ASP A 248 8.18 4.56 13.83
C ASP A 248 8.42 3.91 15.20
N GLY A 249 9.31 2.89 15.27
CA GLY A 249 9.59 2.16 16.50
C GLY A 249 8.41 1.33 17.02
N ASN A 250 7.41 1.08 16.18
CA ASN A 250 6.20 0.35 16.52
C ASN A 250 6.30 -1.11 16.11
N ILE A 251 5.51 -1.94 16.78
CA ILE A 251 5.28 -3.34 16.39
C ILE A 251 3.78 -3.48 16.10
N PRO A 252 3.41 -3.74 14.84
CA PRO A 252 2.01 -3.96 14.48
C PRO A 252 1.40 -5.14 15.25
N PRO A 253 0.10 -5.09 15.64
CA PRO A 253 -0.54 -6.08 16.53
C PRO A 253 -0.93 -7.36 15.79
N ALA A 254 0.04 -7.99 15.10
CA ALA A 254 -0.20 -9.20 14.31
C ALA A 254 -0.49 -10.43 15.17
N ALA A 255 0.13 -10.51 16.35
CA ALA A 255 -0.14 -11.60 17.30
C ALA A 255 -1.60 -11.52 17.80
N GLU A 256 -2.06 -10.35 18.15
CA GLU A 256 -3.43 -10.08 18.59
C GLU A 256 -4.42 -10.38 17.45
N PHE A 257 -4.18 -9.86 16.25
CA PHE A 257 -5.03 -10.12 15.09
C PHE A 257 -5.13 -11.61 14.75
N SER A 258 -4.04 -12.37 14.94
CA SER A 258 -4.00 -13.81 14.66
C SER A 258 -4.95 -14.64 15.53
N HIS A 259 -5.36 -14.13 16.70
CA HIS A 259 -6.38 -14.76 17.54
C HIS A 259 -7.77 -14.74 16.90
N TYR A 260 -8.04 -13.80 16.01
CA TYR A 260 -9.34 -13.59 15.37
C TYR A 260 -9.40 -14.01 13.92
N SER A 261 -8.26 -14.00 13.20
CA SER A 261 -8.20 -14.30 11.77
C SER A 261 -6.84 -14.86 11.36
N SER A 262 -6.86 -15.82 10.43
CA SER A 262 -5.65 -16.31 9.75
C SER A 262 -5.32 -15.50 8.48
N ARG A 263 -6.07 -14.45 8.18
CA ARG A 263 -5.85 -13.61 6.99
C ARG A 263 -4.75 -12.58 7.26
N LEU A 264 -3.54 -13.10 7.42
CA LEU A 264 -2.31 -12.34 7.62
C LEU A 264 -1.41 -12.47 6.39
N ALA A 265 -0.78 -11.36 6.01
CA ALA A 265 0.24 -11.31 4.98
C ALA A 265 1.43 -10.48 5.46
N ILE A 266 2.59 -10.67 4.83
CA ILE A 266 3.84 -9.94 5.12
C ILE A 266 4.19 -9.09 3.89
N GLY A 267 4.60 -7.82 4.17
CA GLY A 267 5.08 -6.87 3.18
C GLY A 267 6.36 -6.20 3.59
#